data_6ca815dbce78d4e13ba040061550ca9d
#
_entry.id   6ca815dbce78d4e13ba040061550ca9d
#
_cell.length_a   1.000
_cell.length_b   1.000
_cell.length_c   1.000
_cell.angle_alpha   90.00
_cell.angle_beta   90.00
_cell.angle_gamma   90.00
#
_symmetry.space_group_name_H-M   'P 1'
#
loop_
_entity.id
_entity.type
_entity.pdbx_description
1 polymer ?
#
loop_
_entity_poly.entity_id
_entity_poly.type
_entity_poly.pdbx_seq_one_letter_code
_entity_poly.pdbx_strand_id
1 'polypeptide(L)'
;TYCRNYDGNHLFKIASGASDYDYNWTKVLMDRVGGRMNGLSLHYYTVTGWSGSKGAATKFDKDDYYWTMGKCREIEDVIKKHCAIMDEYDPKKHVALMLDEWGTWWDEEPGTIPGHLYQQNTLRDAFVASLSFDIFHKYTDRLKMANIAQIVNVLQSMILTKGKDMVLTPT
;
A
#
# COMPACT_ATOMS: atom_id res chain seq x y z
N THR A 1 19.61 15.09 7.56
CA THR A 1 20.33 16.01 8.46
C THR A 1 20.21 15.59 9.92
N TYR A 2 19.04 15.06 10.32
CA TYR A 2 18.78 14.69 11.72
C TYR A 2 18.96 13.19 12.02
N CYS A 3 18.91 12.33 11.01
CA CYS A 3 19.16 10.90 11.18
C CYS A 3 20.68 10.64 11.17
N ARG A 4 21.16 9.94 12.18
CA ARG A 4 22.57 9.59 12.35
C ARG A 4 22.75 8.08 12.34
N ASN A 5 23.86 7.62 11.82
CA ASN A 5 24.30 6.24 12.00
C ASN A 5 24.92 6.08 13.40
N TYR A 6 24.63 4.97 14.05
CA TYR A 6 25.18 4.61 15.36
C TYR A 6 25.88 3.26 15.28
N ASP A 7 26.92 3.07 16.08
CA ASP A 7 27.64 1.79 16.27
C ASP A 7 28.04 1.10 14.95
N GLY A 8 28.45 1.89 13.94
CA GLY A 8 28.85 1.36 12.65
C GLY A 8 27.70 0.95 11.72
N ASN A 9 26.44 1.07 12.16
CA ASN A 9 25.26 0.79 11.32
C ASN A 9 25.00 1.93 10.33
N HIS A 10 24.56 1.56 9.15
CA HIS A 10 24.10 2.49 8.14
C HIS A 10 22.58 2.45 8.03
N LEU A 11 21.93 3.61 8.19
CA LEU A 11 20.49 3.72 8.06
C LEU A 11 20.09 3.47 6.60
N PHE A 12 19.08 2.61 6.43
CA PHE A 12 18.37 2.49 5.16
C PHE A 12 17.32 3.62 5.10
N LYS A 13 17.55 4.59 4.24
CA LYS A 13 16.76 5.83 4.17
C LYS A 13 15.68 5.70 3.12
N ILE A 14 14.42 5.74 3.55
CA ILE A 14 13.26 5.73 2.67
C ILE A 14 12.70 7.15 2.64
N ALA A 15 12.60 7.75 1.47
CA ALA A 15 11.91 9.03 1.30
C ALA A 15 10.40 8.81 1.21
N SER A 16 9.63 9.75 1.78
CA SER A 16 8.18 9.77 1.60
C SER A 16 7.86 9.97 0.12
N GLY A 17 7.17 9.01 -0.44
CA GLY A 17 6.87 8.96 -1.87
C GLY A 17 5.43 9.34 -2.21
N ALA A 18 5.02 8.97 -3.39
CA ALA A 18 3.72 9.29 -3.95
C ALA A 18 2.59 8.43 -3.35
N SER A 19 1.38 8.96 -3.45
CA SER A 19 0.15 8.17 -3.35
C SER A 19 -0.41 7.98 -4.76
N ASP A 20 -0.79 6.75 -5.08
CA ASP A 20 -1.43 6.36 -6.34
C ASP A 20 -0.67 6.86 -7.60
N TYR A 21 -1.27 7.79 -8.33
CA TYR A 21 -0.86 8.22 -9.67
C TYR A 21 -0.01 9.49 -9.69
N ASP A 22 0.51 9.98 -8.55
CA ASP A 22 1.37 11.17 -8.54
C ASP A 22 2.79 10.85 -9.02
N TYR A 23 2.91 10.59 -10.29
CA TYR A 23 4.17 10.31 -10.95
C TYR A 23 5.15 11.47 -10.92
N ASN A 24 4.64 12.71 -10.87
CA ASN A 24 5.48 13.89 -10.77
C ASN A 24 6.24 13.94 -9.44
N TRP A 25 5.61 13.51 -8.35
CA TRP A 25 6.28 13.42 -7.05
C TRP A 25 7.50 12.50 -7.12
N THR A 26 7.34 11.30 -7.68
CA THR A 26 8.45 10.36 -7.89
C THR A 26 9.54 10.96 -8.75
N LYS A 27 9.20 11.57 -9.87
CA LYS A 27 10.17 12.24 -10.76
C LYS A 27 10.99 13.29 -10.03
N VAL A 28 10.33 14.20 -9.32
CA VAL A 28 10.99 15.28 -8.58
C VAL A 28 11.93 14.76 -7.48
N LEU A 29 11.50 13.72 -6.75
CA LEU A 29 12.35 13.14 -5.70
C LEU A 29 13.54 12.41 -6.28
N MET A 30 13.37 11.63 -7.34
CA MET A 30 14.49 10.94 -8.01
C MET A 30 15.50 11.94 -8.55
N ASP A 31 15.05 13.01 -9.19
CA ASP A 31 15.89 14.08 -9.71
C ASP A 31 16.70 14.78 -8.61
N ARG A 32 16.03 15.18 -7.51
CA ARG A 32 16.64 16.04 -6.49
C ARG A 32 17.42 15.30 -5.42
N VAL A 33 17.00 14.10 -5.04
CA VAL A 33 17.52 13.39 -3.86
C VAL A 33 17.77 11.89 -4.10
N GLY A 34 17.56 11.36 -5.29
CA GLY A 34 17.72 9.94 -5.61
C GLY A 34 19.02 9.34 -5.11
N GLY A 35 20.16 10.03 -5.31
CA GLY A 35 21.48 9.59 -4.84
C GLY A 35 21.69 9.66 -3.32
N ARG A 36 20.71 10.10 -2.53
CA ARG A 36 20.78 10.26 -1.06
C ARG A 36 19.82 9.35 -0.30
N MET A 37 19.00 8.58 -0.99
CA MET A 37 18.04 7.64 -0.41
C MET A 37 18.32 6.21 -0.88
N ASN A 38 17.83 5.24 -0.12
CA ASN A 38 17.91 3.82 -0.44
C ASN A 38 16.58 3.27 -0.93
N GLY A 39 15.49 3.94 -0.63
CA GLY A 39 14.15 3.59 -1.05
C GLY A 39 13.26 4.81 -1.22
N LEU A 40 12.23 4.64 -2.02
CA LEU A 40 11.15 5.60 -2.24
C LEU A 40 9.82 4.93 -1.91
N SER A 41 9.05 5.54 -1.03
CA SER A 41 7.73 5.05 -0.61
C SER A 41 6.70 5.19 -1.75
N LEU A 42 5.72 4.31 -1.76
CA LEU A 42 4.54 4.37 -2.60
C LEU A 42 3.35 3.84 -1.81
N HIS A 43 2.21 4.50 -1.90
CA HIS A 43 0.93 4.02 -1.35
C HIS A 43 -0.05 3.73 -2.47
N TYR A 44 -0.83 2.67 -2.32
CA TYR A 44 -1.95 2.38 -3.19
C TYR A 44 -3.06 1.66 -2.44
N TYR A 45 -4.26 2.22 -2.48
CA TYR A 45 -5.45 1.57 -1.92
C TYR A 45 -6.46 1.17 -3.00
N THR A 46 -6.98 -0.04 -2.87
CA THR A 46 -8.16 -0.49 -3.60
C THR A 46 -9.39 0.16 -2.93
N VAL A 47 -9.80 1.28 -3.47
CA VAL A 47 -10.83 2.17 -2.91
C VAL A 47 -11.69 2.74 -4.03
N THR A 48 -12.99 2.97 -3.77
CA THR A 48 -13.92 3.54 -4.75
C THR A 48 -13.62 4.99 -5.08
N GLY A 49 -13.07 5.74 -4.13
CA GLY A 49 -12.70 7.15 -4.26
C GLY A 49 -12.32 7.74 -2.91
N TRP A 50 -11.78 8.95 -2.94
CA TRP A 50 -11.30 9.64 -1.73
C TRP A 50 -12.35 10.58 -1.12
N SER A 51 -13.51 10.75 -1.77
CA SER A 51 -14.64 11.55 -1.29
C SER A 51 -15.90 10.69 -1.24
N GLY A 52 -16.75 10.94 -0.23
CA GLY A 52 -17.98 10.18 -0.03
C GLY A 52 -17.78 8.79 0.54
N SER A 53 -18.82 7.94 0.42
CA SER A 53 -18.79 6.55 0.86
C SER A 53 -17.83 5.73 0.00
N LYS A 54 -17.08 4.87 0.67
CA LYS A 54 -16.16 3.91 0.04
C LYS A 54 -16.79 2.53 -0.17
N GLY A 55 -18.07 2.41 0.18
CA GLY A 55 -18.79 1.15 0.15
C GLY A 55 -18.63 0.32 1.43
N ALA A 56 -19.57 -0.59 1.66
CA ALA A 56 -19.58 -1.42 2.85
C ALA A 56 -18.54 -2.55 2.75
N ALA A 57 -17.88 -2.83 3.87
CA ALA A 57 -16.93 -3.93 3.95
C ALA A 57 -17.60 -5.29 3.78
N THR A 58 -18.81 -5.48 4.31
CA THR A 58 -19.50 -6.80 4.36
C THR A 58 -20.76 -6.88 3.50
N LYS A 59 -21.39 -5.74 3.18
CA LYS A 59 -22.63 -5.68 2.40
C LYS A 59 -22.33 -5.16 1.00
N PHE A 60 -21.93 -6.05 0.13
CA PHE A 60 -21.61 -5.76 -1.27
C PHE A 60 -22.27 -6.79 -2.18
N ASP A 61 -22.55 -6.41 -3.40
CA ASP A 61 -23.10 -7.29 -4.42
C ASP A 61 -22.01 -7.84 -5.36
N LYS A 62 -22.45 -8.52 -6.42
CA LYS A 62 -21.57 -9.11 -7.42
C LYS A 62 -20.79 -8.05 -8.21
N ASP A 63 -21.43 -6.92 -8.51
CA ASP A 63 -20.83 -5.87 -9.31
C ASP A 63 -19.77 -5.13 -8.50
N ASP A 64 -20.01 -4.85 -7.22
CA ASP A 64 -19.05 -4.34 -6.26
C ASP A 64 -17.84 -5.27 -6.14
N TYR A 65 -18.07 -6.59 -6.08
CA TYR A 65 -16.98 -7.56 -6.02
C TYR A 65 -16.09 -7.49 -7.26
N TYR A 66 -16.65 -7.56 -8.46
CA TYR A 66 -15.86 -7.53 -9.69
C TYR A 66 -15.19 -6.18 -9.92
N TRP A 67 -15.87 -5.10 -9.56
CA TRP A 67 -15.27 -3.77 -9.57
C TRP A 67 -14.01 -3.73 -8.67
N THR A 68 -14.11 -4.27 -7.45
CA THR A 68 -12.98 -4.35 -6.51
C THR A 68 -11.79 -5.10 -7.11
N MET A 69 -12.04 -6.25 -7.75
CA MET A 69 -10.98 -7.02 -8.39
C MET A 69 -10.33 -6.26 -9.56
N GLY A 70 -11.15 -5.56 -10.35
CA GLY A 70 -10.64 -4.68 -11.42
C GLY A 70 -9.79 -3.54 -10.88
N LYS A 71 -10.28 -2.86 -9.84
CA LYS A 71 -9.56 -1.75 -9.19
C LYS A 71 -8.25 -2.21 -8.54
N CYS A 72 -8.24 -3.38 -7.91
CA CYS A 72 -7.02 -3.96 -7.36
C CYS A 72 -5.93 -4.13 -8.42
N ARG A 73 -6.29 -4.54 -9.64
CA ARG A 73 -5.32 -4.78 -10.72
C ARG A 73 -4.65 -3.51 -11.24
N GLU A 74 -5.24 -2.34 -11.05
CA GLU A 74 -4.63 -1.06 -11.45
C GLU A 74 -3.30 -0.79 -10.75
N ILE A 75 -3.04 -1.42 -9.61
CA ILE A 75 -1.76 -1.32 -8.90
C ILE A 75 -0.57 -1.73 -9.78
N GLU A 76 -0.78 -2.65 -10.73
CA GLU A 76 0.27 -3.08 -11.67
C GLU A 76 0.74 -1.91 -12.54
N ASP A 77 -0.20 -1.15 -13.10
CA ASP A 77 0.12 0.02 -13.91
C ASP A 77 0.78 1.14 -13.08
N VAL A 78 0.34 1.31 -11.83
CA VAL A 78 0.94 2.27 -10.89
C VAL A 78 2.39 1.91 -10.62
N ILE A 79 2.67 0.68 -10.19
CA ILE A 79 4.03 0.19 -9.94
C ILE A 79 4.90 0.32 -11.19
N LYS A 80 4.41 -0.14 -12.33
CA LYS A 80 5.12 -0.10 -13.60
C LYS A 80 5.56 1.30 -13.99
N LYS A 81 4.67 2.29 -13.86
CA LYS A 81 4.96 3.68 -14.22
C LYS A 81 5.94 4.34 -13.25
N HIS A 82 5.79 4.11 -11.93
CA HIS A 82 6.76 4.60 -10.96
C HIS A 82 8.14 3.97 -11.18
N CYS A 83 8.22 2.66 -11.41
CA CYS A 83 9.46 1.98 -11.74
C CYS A 83 10.11 2.54 -13.00
N ALA A 84 9.34 2.79 -14.07
CA ALA A 84 9.87 3.35 -15.31
C ALA A 84 10.52 4.74 -15.08
N ILE A 85 9.86 5.60 -14.31
CA ILE A 85 10.45 6.91 -13.93
C ILE A 85 11.72 6.71 -13.10
N MET A 86 11.71 5.81 -12.13
CA MET A 86 12.89 5.53 -11.32
C MET A 86 14.04 4.99 -12.17
N ASP A 87 13.77 4.17 -13.20
CA ASP A 87 14.77 3.62 -14.11
C ASP A 87 15.47 4.70 -14.97
N GLU A 88 14.80 5.81 -15.27
CA GLU A 88 15.41 6.96 -15.97
C GLU A 88 16.53 7.60 -15.16
N TYR A 89 16.39 7.68 -13.82
CA TYR A 89 17.34 8.32 -12.90
C TYR A 89 18.33 7.33 -12.26
N ASP A 90 17.91 6.09 -12.10
CA ASP A 90 18.67 5.02 -11.44
C ASP A 90 18.52 3.69 -12.19
N PRO A 91 19.15 3.57 -13.39
CA PRO A 91 19.03 2.36 -14.22
C PRO A 91 19.67 1.12 -13.56
N LYS A 92 20.52 1.30 -12.55
CA LYS A 92 21.12 0.20 -11.79
C LYS A 92 20.26 -0.26 -10.61
N LYS A 93 19.09 0.38 -10.40
CA LYS A 93 18.12 0.02 -9.38
C LYS A 93 18.66 0.00 -7.94
N HIS A 94 19.53 0.98 -7.60
CA HIS A 94 20.04 1.13 -6.24
C HIS A 94 18.97 1.66 -5.28
N VAL A 95 18.02 2.47 -5.78
CA VAL A 95 16.88 2.99 -5.02
C VAL A 95 15.73 1.99 -5.15
N ALA A 96 15.36 1.35 -4.05
CA ALA A 96 14.23 0.44 -4.03
C ALA A 96 12.89 1.19 -4.06
N LEU A 97 11.86 0.59 -4.68
CA LEU A 97 10.48 1.00 -4.47
C LEU A 97 9.94 0.28 -3.24
N MET A 98 9.32 1.01 -2.32
CA MET A 98 8.76 0.53 -1.08
C MET A 98 7.26 0.81 -1.08
N LEU A 99 6.44 -0.19 -1.37
CA LEU A 99 4.98 -0.08 -1.28
C LEU A 99 4.60 -0.26 0.19
N ASP A 100 4.84 0.77 0.99
CA ASP A 100 4.74 0.71 2.45
C ASP A 100 3.33 0.90 3.00
N GLU A 101 2.35 1.22 2.13
CA GLU A 101 0.92 1.09 2.43
C GLU A 101 0.15 0.57 1.21
N TRP A 102 -0.63 -0.49 1.39
CA TRP A 102 -1.56 -1.00 0.39
C TRP A 102 -2.69 -1.81 1.06
N GLY A 103 -3.77 -2.03 0.34
CA GLY A 103 -4.90 -2.84 0.79
C GLY A 103 -6.24 -2.27 0.33
N THR A 104 -7.32 -2.78 0.92
CA THR A 104 -8.68 -2.27 0.72
C THR A 104 -9.02 -1.20 1.73
N TRP A 105 -9.84 -0.23 1.31
CA TRP A 105 -10.37 0.80 2.20
C TRP A 105 -11.87 0.95 2.00
N TRP A 106 -12.62 0.52 3.00
CA TRP A 106 -14.09 0.60 3.04
C TRP A 106 -14.56 1.63 4.05
N ASP A 107 -15.87 1.86 4.08
CA ASP A 107 -16.47 2.64 5.15
C ASP A 107 -16.27 1.93 6.49
N GLU A 108 -16.11 2.71 7.54
CA GLU A 108 -15.98 2.19 8.91
C GLU A 108 -17.23 1.43 9.32
N GLU A 109 -17.05 0.35 10.08
CA GLU A 109 -18.17 -0.43 10.58
C GLU A 109 -19.04 0.42 11.52
N PRO A 110 -20.38 0.35 11.38
CA PRO A 110 -21.30 1.08 12.24
C PRO A 110 -21.07 0.78 13.73
N GLY A 111 -21.08 1.83 14.55
CA GLY A 111 -20.88 1.71 16.00
C GLY A 111 -19.43 1.63 16.45
N THR A 112 -18.47 1.75 15.54
CA THR A 112 -17.05 1.90 15.87
C THR A 112 -16.68 3.38 16.06
N ILE A 113 -15.46 3.64 16.56
CA ILE A 113 -15.00 5.01 16.81
C ILE A 113 -14.64 5.67 15.47
N PRO A 114 -15.29 6.79 15.10
CA PRO A 114 -15.00 7.48 13.86
C PRO A 114 -13.52 7.91 13.74
N GLY A 115 -12.93 7.72 12.56
CA GLY A 115 -11.54 8.03 12.28
C GLY A 115 -10.54 6.96 12.71
N HIS A 116 -11.00 5.86 13.36
CA HIS A 116 -10.16 4.72 13.69
C HIS A 116 -10.07 3.69 12.55
N LEU A 117 -10.81 3.89 11.48
CA LEU A 117 -10.75 3.12 10.23
C LEU A 117 -10.96 1.61 10.42
N TYR A 118 -11.82 1.22 11.37
CA TYR A 118 -12.15 -0.17 11.58
C TYR A 118 -13.11 -0.67 10.50
N GLN A 119 -12.72 -1.69 9.77
CA GLN A 119 -13.55 -2.41 8.79
C GLN A 119 -13.48 -3.92 9.02
N GLN A 120 -14.57 -4.62 8.72
CA GLN A 120 -14.62 -6.08 8.73
C GLN A 120 -14.06 -6.63 7.41
N ASN A 121 -13.02 -7.47 7.48
CA ASN A 121 -12.44 -8.09 6.29
C ASN A 121 -13.20 -9.38 5.91
N THR A 122 -13.30 -9.61 4.61
CA THR A 122 -14.00 -10.76 4.00
C THR A 122 -13.06 -11.48 3.02
N LEU A 123 -13.56 -12.56 2.38
CA LEU A 123 -12.84 -13.21 1.29
C LEU A 123 -12.56 -12.29 0.11
N ARG A 124 -13.37 -11.22 -0.11
CA ARG A 124 -13.08 -10.21 -1.13
C ARG A 124 -11.72 -9.56 -0.87
N ASP A 125 -11.44 -9.22 0.38
CA ASP A 125 -10.16 -8.61 0.78
C ASP A 125 -9.00 -9.60 0.64
N ALA A 126 -9.20 -10.86 0.97
CA ALA A 126 -8.21 -11.91 0.77
C ALA A 126 -7.85 -12.08 -0.72
N PHE A 127 -8.82 -12.00 -1.63
CA PHE A 127 -8.55 -12.04 -3.07
C PHE A 127 -7.80 -10.80 -3.54
N VAL A 128 -8.10 -9.61 -2.99
CA VAL A 128 -7.29 -8.41 -3.25
C VAL A 128 -5.85 -8.63 -2.83
N ALA A 129 -5.60 -9.18 -1.64
CA ALA A 129 -4.25 -9.50 -1.19
C ALA A 129 -3.55 -10.49 -2.13
N SER A 130 -4.21 -11.58 -2.49
CA SER A 130 -3.66 -12.61 -3.39
C SER A 130 -3.28 -12.03 -4.76
N LEU A 131 -4.19 -11.28 -5.39
CA LEU A 131 -3.93 -10.63 -6.69
C LEU A 131 -2.79 -9.60 -6.60
N SER A 132 -2.73 -8.87 -5.48
CA SER A 132 -1.65 -7.90 -5.26
C SER A 132 -0.29 -8.59 -5.15
N PHE A 133 -0.18 -9.71 -4.43
CA PHE A 133 1.07 -10.48 -4.35
C PHE A 133 1.50 -11.04 -5.71
N ASP A 134 0.57 -11.54 -6.53
CA ASP A 134 0.88 -11.99 -7.89
C ASP A 134 1.51 -10.86 -8.73
N ILE A 135 1.06 -9.62 -8.52
CA ILE A 135 1.62 -8.44 -9.18
C ILE A 135 2.98 -8.08 -8.58
N PHE A 136 3.10 -8.00 -7.26
CA PHE A 136 4.35 -7.60 -6.59
C PHE A 136 5.52 -8.48 -6.98
N HIS A 137 5.30 -9.77 -7.11
CA HIS A 137 6.34 -10.72 -7.49
C HIS A 137 6.90 -10.49 -8.90
N LYS A 138 6.19 -9.82 -9.79
CA LYS A 138 6.68 -9.47 -11.13
C LYS A 138 7.72 -8.33 -11.11
N TYR A 139 7.74 -7.52 -10.04
CA TYR A 139 8.55 -6.30 -9.94
C TYR A 139 9.62 -6.36 -8.85
N THR A 140 10.00 -7.55 -8.42
CA THR A 140 10.96 -7.78 -7.32
C THR A 140 12.36 -7.26 -7.60
N ASP A 141 12.68 -6.93 -8.83
CA ASP A 141 13.93 -6.27 -9.21
C ASP A 141 14.03 -4.84 -8.63
N ARG A 142 12.90 -4.14 -8.44
CA ARG A 142 12.84 -2.80 -7.83
C ARG A 142 11.94 -2.73 -6.59
N LEU A 143 10.79 -3.40 -6.58
CA LEU A 143 9.89 -3.47 -5.42
C LEU A 143 10.47 -4.43 -4.38
N LYS A 144 10.95 -3.88 -3.25
CA LYS A 144 11.65 -4.66 -2.21
C LYS A 144 10.86 -4.84 -0.92
N MET A 145 9.76 -4.10 -0.76
CA MET A 145 8.91 -4.18 0.42
C MET A 145 7.46 -3.86 0.04
N ALA A 146 6.52 -4.58 0.62
CA ALA A 146 5.09 -4.30 0.50
C ALA A 146 4.42 -4.56 1.86
N ASN A 147 3.96 -3.49 2.52
CA ASN A 147 3.33 -3.55 3.84
C ASN A 147 1.84 -3.35 3.72
N ILE A 148 1.08 -4.35 4.13
CA ILE A 148 -0.39 -4.21 4.18
C ILE A 148 -0.79 -3.21 5.27
N ALA A 149 -1.80 -2.46 5.02
CA ALA A 149 -2.39 -1.53 5.99
C ALA A 149 -3.71 -2.11 6.55
N GLN A 150 -3.68 -2.57 7.83
CA GLN A 150 -2.55 -2.61 8.76
C GLN A 150 -2.52 -3.97 9.49
N ILE A 151 -1.77 -4.09 10.59
CA ILE A 151 -1.66 -5.39 11.29
C ILE A 151 -2.90 -5.68 12.13
N VAL A 152 -3.40 -4.70 12.91
CA VAL A 152 -4.46 -4.90 13.90
C VAL A 152 -5.53 -3.83 13.80
N ASN A 153 -6.80 -4.22 13.67
CA ASN A 153 -8.01 -3.41 13.81
C ASN A 153 -8.16 -2.19 12.88
N VAL A 154 -7.30 -1.99 11.92
CA VAL A 154 -7.31 -0.83 11.04
C VAL A 154 -7.27 -1.27 9.58
N LEU A 155 -8.20 -0.77 8.75
CA LEU A 155 -8.28 -1.06 7.32
C LEU A 155 -8.28 -2.56 7.03
N GLN A 156 -7.52 -3.03 6.04
CA GLN A 156 -7.39 -4.45 5.72
C GLN A 156 -6.45 -5.15 6.73
N SER A 157 -6.85 -5.17 8.00
CA SER A 157 -6.02 -5.75 9.05
C SER A 157 -5.94 -7.26 8.99
N MET A 158 -4.80 -7.80 9.37
CA MET A 158 -4.58 -9.25 9.48
C MET A 158 -5.20 -9.84 10.76
N ILE A 159 -5.36 -9.02 11.78
CA ILE A 159 -5.84 -9.41 13.11
C ILE A 159 -6.94 -8.46 13.55
N LEU A 160 -8.06 -9.01 14.04
CA LEU A 160 -9.09 -8.25 14.72
C LEU A 160 -9.12 -8.64 16.19
N THR A 161 -9.22 -7.65 17.08
CA THR A 161 -9.27 -7.86 18.53
C THR A 161 -10.45 -7.14 19.17
N LYS A 162 -11.00 -7.74 20.22
CA LYS A 162 -12.02 -7.10 21.06
C LYS A 162 -11.84 -7.57 22.51
N GLY A 163 -11.36 -6.69 23.37
CA GLY A 163 -11.00 -7.07 24.73
C GLY A 163 -9.92 -8.15 24.74
N LYS A 164 -10.21 -9.33 25.29
CA LYS A 164 -9.28 -10.48 25.32
C LYS A 164 -9.38 -11.39 24.08
N ASP A 165 -10.36 -11.18 23.25
CA ASP A 165 -10.61 -12.04 22.09
C ASP A 165 -9.84 -11.56 20.86
N MET A 166 -9.37 -12.50 20.06
CA MET A 166 -8.63 -12.24 18.83
C MET A 166 -9.07 -13.22 17.75
N VAL A 167 -9.11 -12.72 16.51
CA VAL A 167 -9.36 -13.55 15.33
C VAL A 167 -8.43 -13.14 14.19
N LEU A 168 -7.96 -14.10 13.43
CA LEU A 168 -7.25 -13.86 12.17
C LEU A 168 -8.27 -13.60 11.06
N THR A 169 -8.01 -12.62 10.23
CA THR A 169 -8.84 -12.33 9.07
C THR A 169 -8.52 -13.28 7.91
N PRO A 170 -9.34 -13.33 6.85
CA PRO A 170 -9.02 -14.12 5.66
C PRO A 170 -7.83 -13.58 4.83
N THR A 171 -7.37 -12.37 5.14
CA THR A 171 -6.27 -11.69 4.44
C THR A 171 -4.95 -12.40 4.57
#